data_ab3bdaa1a0332f489ab4a9c44f73213f
#
_entry.id   ab3bdaa1a0332f489ab4a9c44f73213f
#
_cell.length_a   1.000
_cell.length_b   1.000
_cell.length_c   1.000
_cell.angle_alpha   90.00
_cell.angle_beta   90.00
_cell.angle_gamma   90.00
#
_symmetry.space_group_name_H-M   'P 1'
#
loop_
_entity.id
_entity.type
_entity.pdbx_description
1 polymer ?
#
loop_
_entity_poly.entity_id
_entity_poly.type
_entity_poly.pdbx_seq_one_letter_code
_entity_poly.pdbx_strand_id
1 'polypeptide(L)'
;MVFRVEVGLKAGSNSDLKDAVGLSWKRRIKTDLGISLDDVKVLKVYLFDCRNVTQQNIVGFATEVLADPITEVFETREILADNYDFDWIVEVGYLPGVTDNEGKTALWGLKTFLGSVEPDDMVFSGRKFLLRGKLDEKDVKKIASDLLANGVIQRYSILSAKEWREGKRIGNEVPRVKSHTEPKVEKINLDLSDEELMQLSRSRVLALNGDEMKAIRNHFKELNREATDCEIEVIAQTWSEHCKHKIFAADIDYKDTVNNSEETIHSLYKSYIKRTTQELRDEKPWIKSVFDDNAGIIQIDDDTLFAMKVETHNSPSALDPYGGALTGIVGVNRDIIGCGMASKPVLNTDVFCFASPYFKGELPPKLLHPGRIFRGVHRGVKDGGNESGIPVVNGSIYFDNRYIGKPLVFCGTGGLMPVTVNGRSSWKKEAKSGDLVIMCG
;
A
#
# COMPACT_ATOMS: atom_id res chain seq x y z
N MET A 1 0.92 16.39 -25.98
CA MET A 1 -0.56 16.42 -26.12
C MET A 1 -1.09 15.23 -25.34
N VAL A 2 -2.14 15.41 -24.54
CA VAL A 2 -2.71 14.31 -23.77
C VAL A 2 -3.84 13.67 -24.56
N PHE A 3 -3.71 12.37 -24.85
CA PHE A 3 -4.78 11.58 -25.47
C PHE A 3 -5.58 10.86 -24.39
N ARG A 4 -6.88 10.74 -24.61
CA ARG A 4 -7.78 9.99 -23.72
C ARG A 4 -8.28 8.75 -24.44
N VAL A 5 -8.33 7.62 -23.73
CA VAL A 5 -9.02 6.41 -24.19
C VAL A 5 -9.99 5.97 -23.11
N GLU A 6 -11.25 5.80 -23.46
CA GLU A 6 -12.27 5.20 -22.61
C GLU A 6 -12.62 3.82 -23.14
N VAL A 7 -12.66 2.82 -22.28
CA VAL A 7 -13.00 1.44 -22.63
C VAL A 7 -14.17 0.98 -21.77
N GLY A 8 -15.19 0.41 -22.36
CA GLY A 8 -16.40 -0.08 -21.69
C GLY A 8 -16.99 -1.30 -22.35
N LEU A 9 -17.89 -1.97 -21.69
CA LEU A 9 -18.61 -3.10 -22.27
C LEU A 9 -19.50 -2.65 -23.44
N LYS A 10 -19.61 -3.49 -24.46
CA LYS A 10 -20.55 -3.24 -25.57
C LYS A 10 -21.97 -3.07 -25.03
N ALA A 11 -22.59 -1.92 -25.32
CA ALA A 11 -23.99 -1.66 -25.06
C ALA A 11 -24.81 -2.11 -26.27
N GLY A 12 -25.91 -2.81 -26.05
CA GLY A 12 -26.84 -3.17 -27.12
C GLY A 12 -27.90 -4.16 -26.69
N SER A 13 -29.11 -4.04 -27.29
CA SER A 13 -30.27 -4.87 -27.03
C SER A 13 -30.12 -6.37 -27.41
N ASN A 14 -29.02 -6.73 -28.08
CA ASN A 14 -28.66 -8.09 -28.47
C ASN A 14 -27.42 -8.66 -27.79
N SER A 15 -26.82 -7.96 -26.83
CA SER A 15 -25.71 -8.54 -26.07
C SER A 15 -26.23 -9.20 -24.81
N ASP A 16 -26.15 -10.53 -24.74
CA ASP A 16 -26.36 -11.32 -23.51
C ASP A 16 -25.26 -11.07 -22.46
N LEU A 17 -24.41 -10.08 -22.68
CA LEU A 17 -23.29 -9.74 -21.82
C LEU A 17 -23.78 -9.12 -20.52
N LYS A 18 -23.58 -9.84 -19.43
CA LYS A 18 -23.87 -9.33 -18.08
C LYS A 18 -22.71 -8.50 -17.59
N ASP A 19 -22.96 -7.25 -17.24
CA ASP A 19 -22.00 -6.37 -16.59
C ASP A 19 -21.77 -6.80 -15.14
N ALA A 20 -20.88 -7.77 -14.95
CA ALA A 20 -20.54 -8.28 -13.63
C ALA A 20 -19.88 -7.21 -12.74
N VAL A 21 -19.10 -6.30 -13.32
CA VAL A 21 -18.41 -5.21 -12.60
C VAL A 21 -19.42 -4.19 -12.11
N GLY A 22 -20.29 -3.69 -12.99
CA GLY A 22 -21.35 -2.75 -12.63
C GLY A 22 -22.32 -3.33 -11.59
N LEU A 23 -22.73 -4.59 -11.76
CA LEU A 23 -23.58 -5.30 -10.78
C LEU A 23 -22.89 -5.44 -9.41
N SER A 24 -21.60 -5.70 -9.37
CA SER A 24 -20.84 -5.77 -8.13
C SER A 24 -20.83 -4.43 -7.41
N TRP A 25 -20.57 -3.34 -8.13
CA TRP A 25 -20.60 -1.99 -7.55
C TRP A 25 -21.99 -1.57 -7.09
N LYS A 26 -23.02 -1.85 -7.88
CA LYS A 26 -24.42 -1.62 -7.49
C LYS A 26 -24.77 -2.30 -6.16
N ARG A 27 -24.39 -3.59 -5.99
CA ARG A 27 -24.59 -4.33 -4.74
C ARG A 27 -23.83 -3.70 -3.58
N ARG A 28 -22.57 -3.32 -3.80
CA ARG A 28 -21.71 -2.69 -2.77
C ARG A 28 -22.27 -1.36 -2.30
N ILE A 29 -22.70 -0.50 -3.22
CA ILE A 29 -23.32 0.80 -2.89
C ILE A 29 -24.55 0.58 -2.00
N LYS A 30 -25.39 -0.39 -2.36
CA LYS A 30 -26.56 -0.73 -1.54
C LYS A 30 -26.18 -1.30 -0.17
N THR A 31 -25.24 -2.25 -0.14
CA THR A 31 -24.88 -2.95 1.12
C THR A 31 -24.13 -2.04 2.07
N ASP A 32 -23.19 -1.24 1.56
CA ASP A 32 -22.27 -0.46 2.39
C ASP A 32 -22.83 0.92 2.77
N LEU A 33 -23.62 1.55 1.87
CA LEU A 33 -24.14 2.90 2.07
C LEU A 33 -25.65 2.98 2.24
N GLY A 34 -26.38 1.88 2.01
CA GLY A 34 -27.83 1.85 2.04
C GLY A 34 -28.51 2.54 0.85
N ILE A 35 -27.73 2.98 -0.16
CA ILE A 35 -28.23 3.72 -1.33
C ILE A 35 -28.58 2.72 -2.44
N SER A 36 -29.80 2.76 -2.95
CA SER A 36 -30.26 1.89 -4.04
C SER A 36 -30.14 2.60 -5.38
N LEU A 37 -29.56 1.91 -6.36
CA LEU A 37 -29.40 2.38 -7.74
C LEU A 37 -30.16 1.47 -8.71
N ASP A 38 -30.60 2.01 -9.84
CA ASP A 38 -31.21 1.24 -10.93
C ASP A 38 -30.13 0.50 -11.71
N ASP A 39 -29.00 1.18 -12.01
CA ASP A 39 -27.88 0.59 -12.72
C ASP A 39 -26.55 1.27 -12.36
N VAL A 40 -25.43 0.59 -12.60
CA VAL A 40 -24.07 1.12 -12.54
C VAL A 40 -23.28 0.55 -13.70
N LYS A 41 -22.63 1.42 -14.50
CA LYS A 41 -21.66 1.03 -15.51
C LYS A 41 -20.29 1.55 -15.14
N VAL A 42 -19.26 0.81 -15.53
CA VAL A 42 -17.87 1.18 -15.21
C VAL A 42 -17.06 1.19 -16.50
N LEU A 43 -16.48 2.34 -16.81
CA LEU A 43 -15.55 2.51 -17.92
C LEU A 43 -14.12 2.59 -17.36
N LYS A 44 -13.17 1.95 -18.04
CA LYS A 44 -11.74 2.18 -17.82
C LYS A 44 -11.36 3.48 -18.54
N VAL A 45 -10.52 4.28 -17.92
CA VAL A 45 -10.01 5.53 -18.50
C VAL A 45 -8.51 5.49 -18.52
N TYR A 46 -7.91 5.82 -19.66
CA TYR A 46 -6.47 5.96 -19.82
C TYR A 46 -6.15 7.34 -20.41
N LEU A 47 -5.24 8.05 -19.77
CA LEU A 47 -4.73 9.34 -20.23
C LEU A 47 -3.26 9.17 -20.63
N PHE A 48 -2.97 9.32 -21.92
CA PHE A 48 -1.63 9.18 -22.50
C PHE A 48 -1.00 10.56 -22.63
N ASP A 49 -0.07 10.89 -21.76
CA ASP A 49 0.74 12.11 -21.85
C ASP A 49 2.07 11.78 -22.49
N CYS A 50 2.04 11.68 -23.83
CA CYS A 50 3.14 11.21 -24.67
C CYS A 50 3.49 12.27 -25.72
N ARG A 51 4.81 12.40 -26.04
CA ARG A 51 5.30 13.46 -26.93
C ARG A 51 5.24 13.07 -28.41
N ASN A 52 5.74 11.90 -28.76
CA ASN A 52 5.90 11.45 -30.16
C ASN A 52 4.87 10.39 -30.57
N VAL A 53 3.70 10.39 -29.92
CA VAL A 53 2.61 9.46 -30.20
C VAL A 53 1.50 10.20 -30.94
N THR A 54 0.97 9.59 -31.99
CA THR A 54 -0.11 10.15 -32.81
C THR A 54 -1.48 9.56 -32.37
N GLN A 55 -2.55 10.24 -32.80
CA GLN A 55 -3.91 9.73 -32.60
C GLN A 55 -4.09 8.33 -33.23
N GLN A 56 -3.46 8.11 -34.41
CA GLN A 56 -3.54 6.81 -35.09
C GLN A 56 -2.82 5.71 -34.30
N ASN A 57 -1.68 6.02 -33.67
CA ASN A 57 -0.99 5.08 -32.77
C ASN A 57 -1.89 4.69 -31.58
N ILE A 58 -2.57 5.67 -30.97
CA ILE A 58 -3.47 5.43 -29.83
C ILE A 58 -4.67 4.57 -30.25
N VAL A 59 -5.28 4.84 -31.40
CA VAL A 59 -6.38 4.01 -31.95
C VAL A 59 -5.91 2.58 -32.20
N GLY A 60 -4.74 2.37 -32.84
CA GLY A 60 -4.17 1.04 -33.06
C GLY A 60 -3.92 0.30 -31.74
N PHE A 61 -3.28 0.98 -30.80
CA PHE A 61 -3.00 0.41 -29.48
C PHE A 61 -4.29 0.08 -28.70
N ALA A 62 -5.29 0.94 -28.73
CA ALA A 62 -6.57 0.68 -28.10
C ALA A 62 -7.28 -0.53 -28.72
N THR A 63 -7.21 -0.67 -30.04
CA THR A 63 -7.82 -1.80 -30.77
C THR A 63 -7.16 -3.13 -30.46
N GLU A 64 -5.82 -3.17 -30.37
CA GLU A 64 -5.07 -4.42 -30.27
C GLU A 64 -4.76 -4.83 -28.82
N VAL A 65 -4.72 -3.86 -27.88
CA VAL A 65 -4.19 -4.10 -26.54
C VAL A 65 -5.16 -3.72 -25.42
N LEU A 66 -5.84 -2.55 -25.51
CA LEU A 66 -6.62 -2.05 -24.36
C LEU A 66 -8.03 -2.58 -24.30
N ALA A 67 -8.69 -2.78 -25.43
CA ALA A 67 -10.08 -3.22 -25.50
C ALA A 67 -10.18 -4.65 -26.02
N ASP A 68 -10.95 -5.48 -25.31
CA ASP A 68 -11.30 -6.80 -25.81
C ASP A 68 -12.24 -6.67 -27.02
N PRO A 69 -11.87 -7.15 -28.23
CA PRO A 69 -12.63 -6.93 -29.45
C PRO A 69 -13.98 -7.64 -29.45
N ILE A 70 -14.19 -8.61 -28.57
CA ILE A 70 -15.44 -9.37 -28.48
C ILE A 70 -16.42 -8.67 -27.55
N THR A 71 -15.98 -8.27 -26.36
CA THR A 71 -16.86 -7.82 -25.26
C THR A 71 -16.81 -6.30 -25.02
N GLU A 72 -15.77 -5.61 -25.47
CA GLU A 72 -15.55 -4.19 -25.17
C GLU A 72 -15.61 -3.31 -26.42
N VAL A 73 -15.88 -2.03 -26.18
CA VAL A 73 -15.75 -0.93 -27.14
C VAL A 73 -14.89 0.15 -26.50
N PHE A 74 -14.26 0.96 -27.34
CA PHE A 74 -13.50 2.10 -26.86
C PHE A 74 -13.79 3.38 -27.67
N GLU A 75 -13.51 4.51 -27.05
CA GLU A 75 -13.50 5.83 -27.67
C GLU A 75 -12.20 6.57 -27.29
N THR A 76 -11.69 7.34 -28.23
CA THR A 76 -10.49 8.16 -28.02
C THR A 76 -10.82 9.62 -27.68
N ARG A 77 -12.09 9.88 -27.39
CA ARG A 77 -12.64 11.15 -26.90
C ARG A 77 -13.51 10.86 -25.69
N GLU A 78 -13.79 11.88 -24.90
CA GLU A 78 -14.67 11.76 -23.72
C GLU A 78 -16.15 11.74 -24.12
N ILE A 79 -16.56 10.69 -24.83
CA ILE A 79 -17.92 10.50 -25.33
C ILE A 79 -18.48 9.09 -25.16
N LEU A 80 -17.72 8.12 -24.67
CA LEU A 80 -18.19 6.74 -24.55
C LEU A 80 -19.41 6.61 -23.63
N ALA A 81 -19.55 7.50 -22.65
CA ALA A 81 -20.72 7.55 -21.77
C ALA A 81 -22.03 7.78 -22.53
N ASP A 82 -22.02 8.39 -23.73
CA ASP A 82 -23.23 8.62 -24.54
C ASP A 82 -23.92 7.31 -24.99
N ASN A 83 -23.21 6.19 -24.93
CA ASN A 83 -23.75 4.87 -25.25
C ASN A 83 -24.52 4.22 -24.09
N TYR A 84 -24.67 4.90 -22.94
CA TYR A 84 -25.29 4.36 -21.75
C TYR A 84 -26.28 5.34 -21.11
N ASP A 85 -27.27 4.80 -20.42
CA ASP A 85 -28.18 5.60 -19.60
C ASP A 85 -27.57 5.86 -18.22
N PHE A 86 -27.53 7.12 -17.80
CA PHE A 86 -27.05 7.53 -16.48
C PHE A 86 -27.68 8.85 -16.03
N ASP A 87 -27.67 9.07 -14.73
CA ASP A 87 -28.06 10.34 -14.10
C ASP A 87 -26.83 11.11 -13.60
N TRP A 88 -25.77 10.39 -13.22
CA TRP A 88 -24.54 10.95 -12.71
C TRP A 88 -23.30 10.20 -13.20
N ILE A 89 -22.23 10.95 -13.37
CA ILE A 89 -20.88 10.45 -13.65
C ILE A 89 -20.00 10.72 -12.43
N VAL A 90 -19.23 9.73 -12.00
CA VAL A 90 -18.11 9.88 -11.05
C VAL A 90 -16.88 9.30 -11.71
N GLU A 91 -15.88 10.16 -11.97
CA GLU A 91 -14.58 9.70 -12.47
C GLU A 91 -13.54 9.75 -11.35
N VAL A 92 -12.85 8.64 -11.15
CA VAL A 92 -11.83 8.44 -10.10
C VAL A 92 -10.50 8.20 -10.77
N GLY A 93 -9.49 8.96 -10.36
CA GLY A 93 -8.10 8.81 -10.79
C GLY A 93 -7.14 8.98 -9.61
N TYR A 94 -5.86 8.72 -9.82
CA TYR A 94 -4.85 8.87 -8.78
C TYR A 94 -4.47 10.32 -8.52
N LEU A 95 -3.99 10.59 -7.30
CA LEU A 95 -3.34 11.86 -6.94
C LEU A 95 -1.93 11.93 -7.55
N PRO A 96 -1.38 13.13 -7.75
CA PRO A 96 0.01 13.30 -8.19
C PRO A 96 0.99 12.58 -7.26
N GLY A 97 1.97 11.87 -7.83
CA GLY A 97 3.00 11.14 -7.08
C GLY A 97 2.59 9.75 -6.59
N VAL A 98 1.33 9.38 -6.68
CA VAL A 98 0.87 8.01 -6.36
C VAL A 98 1.24 7.07 -7.50
N THR A 99 1.73 5.88 -7.15
CA THR A 99 2.06 4.83 -8.12
C THR A 99 0.80 4.29 -8.79
N ASP A 100 0.75 4.43 -10.11
CA ASP A 100 -0.31 3.90 -10.97
C ASP A 100 0.23 2.68 -11.75
N ASN A 101 0.02 1.49 -11.20
CA ASN A 101 0.52 0.26 -11.82
C ASN A 101 -0.18 -0.08 -13.14
N GLU A 102 -1.48 0.20 -13.25
CA GLU A 102 -2.22 -0.02 -14.49
C GLU A 102 -1.77 0.94 -15.58
N GLY A 103 -1.55 2.22 -15.24
CA GLY A 103 -0.97 3.20 -16.15
C GLY A 103 0.45 2.83 -16.60
N LYS A 104 1.31 2.35 -15.67
CA LYS A 104 2.66 1.86 -16.02
C LYS A 104 2.60 0.64 -16.95
N THR A 105 1.70 -0.30 -16.71
CA THR A 105 1.51 -1.47 -17.57
C THR A 105 1.03 -1.06 -18.96
N ALA A 106 0.11 -0.09 -19.04
CA ALA A 106 -0.36 0.44 -20.32
C ALA A 106 0.78 1.16 -21.08
N LEU A 107 1.64 1.91 -20.38
CA LEU A 107 2.82 2.53 -20.99
C LEU A 107 3.80 1.48 -21.53
N TRP A 108 4.06 0.44 -20.76
CA TRP A 108 4.91 -0.66 -21.20
C TRP A 108 4.33 -1.39 -22.41
N GLY A 109 3.01 -1.65 -22.42
CA GLY A 109 2.30 -2.18 -23.57
C GLY A 109 2.43 -1.27 -24.81
N LEU A 110 2.27 0.04 -24.63
CA LEU A 110 2.46 1.03 -25.72
C LEU A 110 3.89 1.02 -26.25
N LYS A 111 4.89 0.93 -25.36
CA LYS A 111 6.30 0.81 -25.76
C LYS A 111 6.54 -0.44 -26.58
N THR A 112 5.95 -1.56 -26.21
CA THR A 112 6.06 -2.83 -26.95
C THR A 112 5.38 -2.73 -28.31
N PHE A 113 4.21 -2.09 -28.37
CA PHE A 113 3.44 -1.90 -29.60
C PHE A 113 4.15 -0.97 -30.61
N LEU A 114 4.77 0.12 -30.14
CA LEU A 114 5.45 1.10 -30.99
C LEU A 114 6.95 0.82 -31.18
N GLY A 115 7.55 -0.06 -30.39
CA GLY A 115 8.99 -0.30 -30.31
C GLY A 115 9.74 0.65 -29.37
N SER A 116 9.29 1.88 -29.20
CA SER A 116 9.89 2.85 -28.27
C SER A 116 8.86 3.89 -27.81
N VAL A 117 9.13 4.50 -26.65
CA VAL A 117 8.47 5.70 -26.13
C VAL A 117 9.53 6.62 -25.52
N GLU A 118 9.21 7.89 -25.34
CA GLU A 118 10.14 8.85 -24.74
C GLU A 118 10.29 8.58 -23.22
N PRO A 119 11.44 8.91 -22.60
CA PRO A 119 11.68 8.69 -21.17
C PRO A 119 10.65 9.38 -20.26
N ASP A 120 10.13 10.54 -20.69
CA ASP A 120 9.16 11.32 -19.91
C ASP A 120 7.70 10.99 -20.24
N ASP A 121 7.46 10.05 -21.17
CA ASP A 121 6.10 9.63 -21.49
C ASP A 121 5.46 8.91 -20.30
N MET A 122 4.20 9.21 -20.06
CA MET A 122 3.43 8.62 -18.94
C MET A 122 2.03 8.26 -19.40
N VAL A 123 1.49 7.21 -18.79
CA VAL A 123 0.08 6.85 -18.90
C VAL A 123 -0.52 6.83 -17.51
N PHE A 124 -1.71 7.41 -17.39
CA PHE A 124 -2.47 7.45 -16.12
C PHE A 124 -3.78 6.70 -16.30
N SER A 125 -4.11 5.86 -15.34
CA SER A 125 -5.36 5.10 -15.36
C SER A 125 -6.40 5.68 -14.41
N GLY A 126 -7.66 5.38 -14.71
CA GLY A 126 -8.81 5.77 -13.89
C GLY A 126 -10.03 4.91 -14.16
N ARG A 127 -11.08 5.19 -13.42
CA ARG A 127 -12.39 4.57 -13.60
C ARG A 127 -13.46 5.63 -13.67
N LYS A 128 -14.35 5.53 -14.67
CA LYS A 128 -15.54 6.35 -14.78
C LYS A 128 -16.75 5.50 -14.44
N PHE A 129 -17.50 5.91 -13.42
CA PHE A 129 -18.71 5.26 -12.97
C PHE A 129 -19.91 6.04 -13.48
N LEU A 130 -20.80 5.37 -14.20
CA LEU A 130 -22.07 5.90 -14.66
C LEU A 130 -23.13 5.37 -13.72
N LEU A 131 -23.76 6.25 -12.95
CA LEU A 131 -24.73 5.92 -11.92
C LEU A 131 -26.14 6.28 -12.43
N ARG A 132 -27.06 5.32 -12.40
CA ARG A 132 -28.48 5.53 -12.72
C ARG A 132 -29.34 5.27 -11.50
N GLY A 133 -30.22 6.21 -11.18
CA GLY A 133 -31.14 6.11 -10.05
C GLY A 133 -31.52 7.47 -9.47
N LYS A 134 -32.48 7.49 -8.58
CA LYS A 134 -32.92 8.71 -7.90
C LYS A 134 -31.89 9.12 -6.85
N LEU A 135 -30.93 9.94 -7.25
CA LEU A 135 -29.84 10.44 -6.40
C LEU A 135 -29.84 11.95 -6.39
N ASP A 136 -29.57 12.54 -5.24
CA ASP A 136 -29.16 13.92 -5.15
C ASP A 136 -27.63 14.06 -5.16
N GLU A 137 -27.11 15.28 -5.25
CA GLU A 137 -25.68 15.54 -5.27
C GLU A 137 -24.96 15.06 -3.98
N LYS A 138 -25.67 15.09 -2.84
CA LYS A 138 -25.13 14.63 -1.56
C LYS A 138 -24.91 13.11 -1.54
N ASP A 139 -25.89 12.38 -2.09
CA ASP A 139 -25.76 10.91 -2.24
C ASP A 139 -24.58 10.56 -3.13
N VAL A 140 -24.43 11.26 -4.27
CA VAL A 140 -23.32 11.01 -5.21
C VAL A 140 -21.98 11.36 -4.58
N LYS A 141 -21.86 12.47 -3.86
CA LYS A 141 -20.65 12.81 -3.11
C LYS A 141 -20.30 11.75 -2.08
N LYS A 142 -21.30 11.25 -1.35
CA LYS A 142 -21.12 10.17 -0.38
C LYS A 142 -20.66 8.88 -1.05
N ILE A 143 -21.27 8.48 -2.16
CA ILE A 143 -20.82 7.32 -2.95
C ILE A 143 -19.37 7.49 -3.40
N ALA A 144 -19.01 8.65 -3.92
CA ALA A 144 -17.67 8.95 -4.41
C ALA A 144 -16.62 8.90 -3.29
N SER A 145 -16.84 9.63 -2.18
CA SER A 145 -15.85 9.74 -1.08
C SER A 145 -15.75 8.47 -0.24
N ASP A 146 -16.89 7.88 0.11
CA ASP A 146 -16.90 6.80 1.10
C ASP A 146 -16.65 5.43 0.48
N LEU A 147 -16.89 5.28 -0.84
CA LEU A 147 -16.80 3.97 -1.48
C LEU A 147 -15.95 3.93 -2.76
N LEU A 148 -16.13 4.85 -3.72
CA LEU A 148 -15.47 4.76 -5.03
C LEU A 148 -14.03 5.22 -4.99
N ALA A 149 -13.72 6.33 -4.30
CA ALA A 149 -12.39 6.87 -4.19
C ALA A 149 -11.78 6.68 -2.78
N ASN A 150 -10.47 6.54 -2.71
CA ASN A 150 -9.71 6.64 -1.47
C ASN A 150 -9.02 8.01 -1.45
N GLY A 151 -9.52 8.94 -0.65
CA GLY A 151 -9.03 10.32 -0.58
C GLY A 151 -7.55 10.47 -0.19
N VAL A 152 -6.90 9.40 0.29
CA VAL A 152 -5.45 9.37 0.59
C VAL A 152 -4.62 9.25 -0.70
N ILE A 153 -5.10 8.50 -1.69
CA ILE A 153 -4.36 8.17 -2.91
C ILE A 153 -5.10 8.54 -4.20
N GLN A 154 -6.39 8.91 -4.10
CA GLN A 154 -7.23 9.15 -5.26
C GLN A 154 -7.98 10.47 -5.16
N ARG A 155 -8.28 11.03 -6.32
CA ARG A 155 -9.18 12.16 -6.55
C ARG A 155 -10.41 11.70 -7.31
N TYR A 156 -11.49 12.48 -7.24
CA TYR A 156 -12.67 12.22 -8.05
C TYR A 156 -13.29 13.52 -8.58
N SER A 157 -14.01 13.38 -9.67
CA SER A 157 -14.82 14.44 -10.29
C SER A 157 -16.25 13.93 -10.48
N ILE A 158 -17.23 14.82 -10.31
CA ILE A 158 -18.67 14.49 -10.45
C ILE A 158 -19.27 15.38 -11.52
N LEU A 159 -20.08 14.81 -12.40
CA LEU A 159 -20.95 15.52 -13.35
C LEU A 159 -22.35 14.91 -13.34
N SER A 160 -23.37 15.78 -13.41
CA SER A 160 -24.72 15.33 -13.67
C SER A 160 -24.95 15.06 -15.15
N ALA A 161 -25.94 14.23 -15.48
CA ALA A 161 -26.37 14.00 -16.87
C ALA A 161 -26.81 15.31 -17.58
N LYS A 162 -27.31 16.29 -16.82
CA LYS A 162 -27.67 17.61 -17.35
C LYS A 162 -26.42 18.35 -17.83
N GLU A 163 -25.40 18.49 -16.97
CA GLU A 163 -24.13 19.16 -17.30
C GLU A 163 -23.44 18.46 -18.47
N TRP A 164 -23.48 17.12 -18.51
CA TRP A 164 -22.94 16.33 -19.62
C TRP A 164 -23.62 16.65 -20.95
N ARG A 165 -24.95 16.72 -20.98
CA ARG A 165 -25.75 17.08 -22.19
C ARG A 165 -25.50 18.54 -22.60
N GLU A 166 -25.19 19.44 -21.68
CA GLU A 166 -24.78 20.81 -21.94
C GLU A 166 -23.34 20.92 -22.48
N GLY A 167 -22.67 19.79 -22.68
CA GLY A 167 -21.32 19.72 -23.26
C GLY A 167 -20.19 19.78 -22.26
N LYS A 168 -20.45 19.82 -20.93
CA LYS A 168 -19.41 19.79 -19.91
C LYS A 168 -18.71 18.42 -19.91
N ARG A 169 -17.42 18.42 -19.72
CA ARG A 169 -16.56 17.22 -19.69
C ARG A 169 -15.63 17.29 -18.50
N ILE A 170 -15.11 16.14 -18.04
CA ILE A 170 -14.12 16.07 -16.96
C ILE A 170 -12.75 16.52 -17.47
N GLY A 171 -12.45 16.18 -18.73
CA GLY A 171 -11.23 16.63 -19.42
C GLY A 171 -10.04 15.69 -19.22
N ASN A 172 -8.88 16.14 -19.71
CA ASN A 172 -7.67 15.34 -19.81
C ASN A 172 -6.57 15.82 -18.85
N GLU A 173 -6.93 16.33 -17.68
CA GLU A 173 -5.94 16.76 -16.71
C GLU A 173 -5.21 15.56 -16.10
N VAL A 174 -3.89 15.52 -16.29
CA VAL A 174 -3.02 14.44 -15.81
C VAL A 174 -2.41 14.77 -14.45
N PRO A 175 -2.30 13.79 -13.53
CA PRO A 175 -1.75 13.98 -12.20
C PRO A 175 -0.20 13.98 -12.20
N ARG A 176 0.43 14.76 -13.05
CA ARG A 176 1.89 14.91 -12.98
C ARG A 176 2.31 15.69 -11.76
N VAL A 177 3.37 15.23 -11.12
CA VAL A 177 4.08 16.05 -10.13
C VAL A 177 4.79 17.18 -10.87
N LYS A 178 4.34 18.41 -10.63
CA LYS A 178 4.99 19.62 -11.16
C LYS A 178 5.89 20.16 -10.05
N SER A 179 7.15 19.75 -10.03
CA SER A 179 8.15 20.43 -9.22
C SER A 179 8.73 21.59 -10.02
N HIS A 180 8.45 22.80 -9.60
CA HIS A 180 9.02 24.01 -10.21
C HIS A 180 10.10 24.64 -9.36
N THR A 181 10.46 24.00 -8.24
CA THR A 181 11.46 24.51 -7.32
C THR A 181 12.65 23.55 -7.27
N GLU A 182 13.84 24.10 -7.43
CA GLU A 182 15.04 23.37 -7.02
C GLU A 182 14.92 22.95 -5.55
N PRO A 183 15.43 21.77 -5.17
CA PRO A 183 15.42 21.34 -3.79
C PRO A 183 16.05 22.43 -2.92
N LYS A 184 15.28 23.01 -2.02
CA LYS A 184 15.80 23.95 -1.04
C LYS A 184 16.12 23.18 0.23
N VAL A 185 17.36 23.26 0.67
CA VAL A 185 17.78 22.78 1.99
C VAL A 185 17.46 23.89 2.99
N GLU A 186 16.56 23.60 3.92
CA GLU A 186 16.21 24.51 5.01
C GLU A 186 17.16 24.29 6.20
N LYS A 187 17.74 25.36 6.71
CA LYS A 187 18.50 25.31 7.96
C LYS A 187 17.55 25.47 9.13
N ILE A 188 17.70 24.60 10.11
CA ILE A 188 16.84 24.54 11.29
C ILE A 188 17.61 25.06 12.50
N ASN A 189 17.17 26.16 13.05
CA ASN A 189 17.71 26.66 14.31
C ASN A 189 17.27 25.72 15.46
N LEU A 190 18.25 25.15 16.16
CA LEU A 190 18.04 24.33 17.36
C LEU A 190 18.47 25.04 18.66
N ASP A 191 18.96 26.29 18.59
CA ASP A 191 19.28 27.07 19.78
C ASP A 191 18.02 27.70 20.36
N LEU A 192 17.17 26.85 20.90
CA LEU A 192 15.81 27.10 21.37
C LEU A 192 15.68 26.60 22.82
N SER A 193 14.69 27.13 23.54
CA SER A 193 14.28 26.58 24.85
C SER A 193 13.75 25.15 24.71
N ASP A 194 13.63 24.45 25.82
CA ASP A 194 13.11 23.07 25.81
C ASP A 194 11.65 23.00 25.35
N GLU A 195 10.85 24.01 25.68
CA GLU A 195 9.46 24.14 25.21
C GLU A 195 9.38 24.38 23.71
N GLU A 196 10.22 25.26 23.17
CA GLU A 196 10.28 25.55 21.74
C GLU A 196 10.79 24.36 20.93
N LEU A 197 11.75 23.60 21.45
CA LEU A 197 12.21 22.34 20.84
C LEU A 197 11.07 21.31 20.74
N MET A 198 10.24 21.20 21.78
CA MET A 198 9.06 20.31 21.75
C MET A 198 8.00 20.82 20.78
N GLN A 199 7.83 22.13 20.66
CA GLN A 199 6.92 22.69 19.66
C GLN A 199 7.41 22.44 18.24
N LEU A 200 8.72 22.55 17.99
CA LEU A 200 9.36 22.23 16.73
C LEU A 200 9.13 20.75 16.36
N SER A 201 9.37 19.82 17.30
CA SER A 201 9.09 18.40 17.10
C SER A 201 7.63 18.12 16.71
N ARG A 202 6.68 18.77 17.40
CA ARG A 202 5.25 18.59 17.12
C ARG A 202 4.84 19.20 15.77
N SER A 203 5.29 20.43 15.47
CA SER A 203 4.91 21.13 14.24
C SER A 203 5.44 20.46 12.98
N ARG A 204 6.60 19.82 13.06
CA ARG A 204 7.21 19.04 11.99
C ARG A 204 6.87 17.54 12.03
N VAL A 205 6.06 17.11 13.00
CA VAL A 205 5.63 15.70 13.16
C VAL A 205 6.81 14.73 13.32
N LEU A 206 7.88 15.15 13.98
CA LEU A 206 9.11 14.35 14.14
C LEU A 206 8.94 13.19 15.13
N ALA A 207 7.95 13.27 16.02
CA ALA A 207 7.71 12.31 17.09
C ALA A 207 8.93 12.07 18.01
N LEU A 208 9.81 13.08 18.15
CA LEU A 208 10.93 13.09 19.06
C LEU A 208 10.52 13.66 20.42
N ASN A 209 11.00 13.05 21.50
CA ASN A 209 10.77 13.55 22.87
C ASN A 209 11.78 14.66 23.24
N GLY A 210 11.62 15.25 24.45
CA GLY A 210 12.45 16.37 24.89
C GLY A 210 13.93 16.05 25.02
N ASP A 211 14.25 14.85 25.49
CA ASP A 211 15.65 14.45 25.68
C ASP A 211 16.33 14.13 24.34
N GLU A 212 15.60 13.56 23.40
CA GLU A 212 16.06 13.35 22.03
C GLU A 212 16.32 14.69 21.31
N MET A 213 15.40 15.65 21.44
CA MET A 213 15.59 16.98 20.86
C MET A 213 16.79 17.72 21.48
N LYS A 214 17.01 17.59 22.78
CA LYS A 214 18.22 18.14 23.45
C LYS A 214 19.50 17.45 22.98
N ALA A 215 19.49 16.14 22.81
CA ALA A 215 20.63 15.41 22.28
C ALA A 215 21.00 15.89 20.87
N ILE A 216 19.99 16.08 20.00
CA ILE A 216 20.19 16.63 18.66
C ILE A 216 20.73 18.06 18.71
N ARG A 217 20.16 18.93 19.53
CA ARG A 217 20.66 20.30 19.76
C ARG A 217 22.13 20.29 20.15
N ASN A 218 22.51 19.47 21.13
CA ASN A 218 23.88 19.41 21.65
C ASN A 218 24.84 18.90 20.58
N HIS A 219 24.46 17.89 19.82
CA HIS A 219 25.26 17.37 18.71
C HIS A 219 25.57 18.45 17.66
N PHE A 220 24.59 19.21 17.22
CA PHE A 220 24.82 20.26 16.24
C PHE A 220 25.56 21.47 16.82
N LYS A 221 25.45 21.74 18.12
CA LYS A 221 26.33 22.70 18.83
C LYS A 221 27.80 22.26 18.82
N GLU A 222 28.08 20.98 19.06
CA GLU A 222 29.43 20.43 18.97
C GLU A 222 30.02 20.54 17.55
N LEU A 223 29.16 20.32 16.53
CA LEU A 223 29.52 20.49 15.12
C LEU A 223 29.69 21.96 14.70
N ASN A 224 29.34 22.91 15.58
CA ASN A 224 29.36 24.34 15.33
C ASN A 224 28.67 24.77 14.03
N ARG A 225 27.50 24.18 13.75
CA ARG A 225 26.64 24.51 12.61
C ARG A 225 25.17 24.23 12.90
N GLU A 226 24.31 24.82 12.10
CA GLU A 226 22.88 24.49 12.10
C GLU A 226 22.63 23.12 11.46
N ALA A 227 21.56 22.47 11.91
CA ALA A 227 21.03 21.27 11.26
C ALA A 227 20.32 21.64 9.96
N THR A 228 20.26 20.70 9.03
CA THR A 228 19.34 20.80 7.89
C THR A 228 18.04 20.06 8.17
N ASP A 229 16.98 20.45 7.49
CA ASP A 229 15.68 19.75 7.53
C ASP A 229 15.83 18.25 7.23
N CYS A 230 16.60 17.92 6.21
CA CYS A 230 16.88 16.52 5.83
C CYS A 230 17.59 15.74 6.95
N GLU A 231 18.58 16.33 7.62
CA GLU A 231 19.30 15.67 8.72
C GLU A 231 18.37 15.40 9.91
N ILE A 232 17.52 16.36 10.26
CA ILE A 232 16.55 16.16 11.35
C ILE A 232 15.53 15.07 11.00
N GLU A 233 15.03 15.05 9.78
CA GLU A 233 14.10 14.02 9.31
C GLU A 233 14.75 12.63 9.34
N VAL A 234 16.00 12.49 8.88
CA VAL A 234 16.74 11.22 8.92
C VAL A 234 16.92 10.73 10.36
N ILE A 235 17.29 11.64 11.29
CA ILE A 235 17.42 11.29 12.71
C ILE A 235 16.07 10.87 13.29
N ALA A 236 15.00 11.64 13.01
CA ALA A 236 13.65 11.34 13.48
C ALA A 236 13.16 9.97 12.98
N GLN A 237 13.38 9.67 11.71
CA GLN A 237 13.04 8.36 11.13
C GLN A 237 13.85 7.23 11.78
N THR A 238 15.15 7.42 11.95
CA THR A 238 16.06 6.42 12.54
C THR A 238 15.72 6.15 14.01
N TRP A 239 15.29 7.18 14.75
CA TRP A 239 14.90 7.08 16.17
C TRP A 239 13.41 6.84 16.37
N SER A 240 12.66 6.60 15.31
CA SER A 240 11.22 6.32 15.39
C SER A 240 10.94 5.00 16.11
N GLU A 241 9.72 4.84 16.63
CA GLU A 241 9.27 3.57 17.19
C GLU A 241 9.34 2.42 16.18
N HIS A 242 9.16 2.73 14.89
CA HIS A 242 9.30 1.76 13.79
C HIS A 242 10.72 1.19 13.68
N CYS A 243 11.75 2.04 13.74
CA CYS A 243 13.15 1.62 13.55
C CYS A 243 13.83 1.24 14.88
N LYS A 244 13.58 2.00 15.95
CA LYS A 244 14.30 1.85 17.22
C LYS A 244 13.57 0.97 18.24
N HIS A 245 12.24 0.78 18.10
CA HIS A 245 11.43 0.05 19.07
C HIS A 245 11.60 0.55 20.52
N LYS A 246 11.44 1.85 20.74
CA LYS A 246 11.73 2.54 22.01
C LYS A 246 11.00 1.93 23.19
N ILE A 247 9.71 1.59 23.07
CA ILE A 247 8.91 1.00 24.15
C ILE A 247 9.48 -0.35 24.58
N PHE A 248 9.86 -1.21 23.62
CA PHE A 248 10.45 -2.52 23.94
C PHE A 248 11.88 -2.42 24.50
N ALA A 249 12.56 -1.28 24.28
CA ALA A 249 13.90 -1.02 24.78
C ALA A 249 13.92 -0.16 26.05
N ALA A 250 12.79 0.41 26.46
CA ALA A 250 12.68 1.31 27.59
C ALA A 250 12.79 0.59 28.93
N ASP A 251 13.11 1.35 29.98
CA ASP A 251 12.90 0.94 31.36
C ASP A 251 11.41 1.14 31.70
N ILE A 252 10.77 0.10 32.19
CA ILE A 252 9.33 0.07 32.48
C ILE A 252 9.14 -0.19 33.97
N ASP A 253 8.57 0.76 34.70
CA ASP A 253 8.14 0.56 36.08
C ASP A 253 6.80 -0.18 36.05
N TYR A 254 6.84 -1.45 36.42
CA TYR A 254 5.69 -2.34 36.43
C TYR A 254 5.16 -2.54 37.81
N LYS A 255 3.87 -2.31 37.98
CA LYS A 255 3.15 -2.54 39.25
C LYS A 255 2.03 -3.52 39.05
N ASP A 256 2.16 -4.69 39.70
CA ASP A 256 1.10 -5.69 39.77
C ASP A 256 0.24 -5.45 40.99
N THR A 257 -0.95 -4.92 40.76
CA THR A 257 -1.91 -4.62 41.82
C THR A 257 -2.62 -5.87 42.37
N VAL A 258 -2.54 -7.00 41.66
CA VAL A 258 -3.15 -8.28 42.09
C VAL A 258 -2.24 -8.99 43.09
N ASN A 259 -0.96 -9.10 42.78
CA ASN A 259 0.04 -9.77 43.62
C ASN A 259 0.82 -8.79 44.51
N ASN A 260 0.49 -7.49 44.45
CA ASN A 260 1.13 -6.42 45.19
C ASN A 260 2.67 -6.43 45.06
N SER A 261 3.14 -6.59 43.84
CA SER A 261 4.58 -6.55 43.51
C SER A 261 4.90 -5.37 42.60
N GLU A 262 6.09 -4.85 42.73
CA GLU A 262 6.62 -3.77 41.87
C GLU A 262 8.01 -4.18 41.39
N GLU A 263 8.27 -3.97 40.10
CA GLU A 263 9.59 -4.19 39.51
C GLU A 263 9.88 -3.20 38.39
N THR A 264 11.16 -2.88 38.15
CA THR A 264 11.59 -2.16 36.98
C THR A 264 12.12 -3.15 35.96
N ILE A 265 11.46 -3.22 34.80
CA ILE A 265 11.85 -4.07 33.67
C ILE A 265 12.80 -3.27 32.79
N HIS A 266 14.06 -3.63 32.75
CA HIS A 266 15.09 -3.01 31.90
C HIS A 266 15.06 -3.63 30.50
N SER A 267 14.45 -2.94 29.52
CA SER A 267 14.25 -3.41 28.15
C SER A 267 13.50 -4.74 28.08
N LEU A 268 12.19 -4.66 27.87
CA LEU A 268 11.31 -5.83 27.69
C LEU A 268 11.87 -6.82 26.65
N TYR A 269 12.39 -6.28 25.52
CA TYR A 269 12.99 -7.08 24.47
C TYR A 269 14.23 -7.85 24.95
N LYS A 270 15.17 -7.18 25.61
CA LYS A 270 16.40 -7.84 26.08
C LYS A 270 16.14 -8.83 27.20
N SER A 271 15.30 -8.45 28.17
CA SER A 271 15.09 -9.21 29.40
C SER A 271 14.22 -10.44 29.23
N TYR A 272 13.21 -10.38 28.33
CA TYR A 272 12.24 -11.45 28.18
C TYR A 272 12.30 -12.15 26.82
N ILE A 273 12.51 -11.43 25.74
CA ILE A 273 12.48 -12.02 24.39
C ILE A 273 13.87 -12.54 24.00
N LYS A 274 14.86 -11.65 23.97
CA LYS A 274 16.21 -12.00 23.50
C LYS A 274 16.91 -12.98 24.45
N ARG A 275 16.84 -12.72 25.76
CA ARG A 275 17.46 -13.60 26.78
C ARG A 275 16.90 -15.02 26.70
N THR A 276 15.58 -15.18 26.69
CA THR A 276 14.94 -16.49 26.61
C THR A 276 15.37 -17.24 25.34
N THR A 277 15.45 -16.56 24.21
CA THR A 277 15.95 -17.16 22.96
C THR A 277 17.41 -17.59 23.06
N GLN A 278 18.26 -16.79 23.71
CA GLN A 278 19.67 -17.14 23.91
C GLN A 278 19.84 -18.37 24.82
N GLU A 279 19.14 -18.41 25.94
CA GLU A 279 19.12 -19.56 26.86
C GLU A 279 18.66 -20.85 26.13
N LEU A 280 17.58 -20.77 25.35
CA LEU A 280 17.10 -21.88 24.55
C LEU A 280 18.08 -22.32 23.47
N ARG A 281 18.80 -21.38 22.85
CA ARG A 281 19.80 -21.68 21.79
C ARG A 281 20.97 -22.50 22.34
N ASP A 282 21.39 -22.26 23.57
CA ASP A 282 22.45 -23.02 24.22
C ASP A 282 22.06 -24.48 24.47
N GLU A 283 20.75 -24.71 24.76
CA GLU A 283 20.20 -26.06 24.97
C GLU A 283 19.80 -26.76 23.68
N LYS A 284 19.49 -26.01 22.61
CA LYS A 284 18.87 -26.50 21.38
C LYS A 284 19.71 -26.17 20.13
N PRO A 285 20.65 -27.02 19.77
CA PRO A 285 21.59 -26.78 18.68
C PRO A 285 20.95 -26.66 17.28
N TRP A 286 19.67 -27.06 17.16
CA TRP A 286 18.88 -26.89 15.97
C TRP A 286 18.41 -25.44 15.72
N ILE A 287 18.50 -24.52 16.69
CA ILE A 287 18.28 -23.08 16.48
C ILE A 287 19.54 -22.49 15.85
N LYS A 288 19.47 -22.16 14.56
CA LYS A 288 20.65 -21.71 13.79
C LYS A 288 20.85 -20.19 13.79
N SER A 289 19.79 -19.44 13.54
CA SER A 289 19.83 -17.98 13.50
C SER A 289 18.51 -17.39 13.99
N VAL A 290 18.57 -16.49 14.95
CA VAL A 290 17.41 -15.71 15.43
C VAL A 290 17.89 -14.32 15.78
N PHE A 291 17.21 -13.27 15.30
CA PHE A 291 17.52 -11.84 15.44
C PHE A 291 18.78 -11.35 14.70
N ASP A 292 19.36 -12.19 13.84
CA ASP A 292 20.61 -11.88 13.14
C ASP A 292 20.41 -11.64 11.62
N ASP A 293 19.33 -12.14 11.04
CA ASP A 293 19.00 -12.05 9.62
C ASP A 293 17.53 -11.65 9.44
N ASN A 294 17.04 -11.60 8.21
CA ASN A 294 15.66 -11.22 7.88
C ASN A 294 14.60 -12.19 8.45
N ALA A 295 14.98 -13.44 8.74
CA ALA A 295 14.08 -14.46 9.29
C ALA A 295 14.77 -15.30 10.37
N GLY A 296 13.97 -15.90 11.26
CA GLY A 296 14.43 -16.93 12.16
C GLY A 296 14.67 -18.26 11.42
N ILE A 297 15.77 -18.97 11.74
CA ILE A 297 16.17 -20.20 11.05
C ILE A 297 16.37 -21.33 12.06
N ILE A 298 15.69 -22.43 11.82
CA ILE A 298 15.86 -23.68 12.58
C ILE A 298 16.25 -24.83 11.65
N GLN A 299 16.93 -25.83 12.18
CA GLN A 299 17.24 -27.06 11.47
C GLN A 299 16.12 -28.07 11.69
N ILE A 300 15.62 -28.68 10.61
CA ILE A 300 14.59 -29.71 10.65
C ILE A 300 15.22 -31.10 10.64
N ASP A 301 16.19 -31.32 9.75
CA ASP A 301 16.94 -32.55 9.59
C ASP A 301 18.39 -32.27 9.19
N ASP A 302 19.17 -33.32 8.85
CA ASP A 302 20.59 -33.16 8.56
C ASP A 302 20.89 -32.29 7.32
N ASP A 303 19.94 -32.23 6.38
CA ASP A 303 20.10 -31.53 5.09
C ASP A 303 19.29 -30.27 4.96
N THR A 304 18.28 -30.07 5.84
CA THR A 304 17.22 -29.05 5.66
C THR A 304 17.12 -28.09 6.83
N LEU A 305 17.06 -26.80 6.50
CA LEU A 305 16.67 -25.73 7.42
C LEU A 305 15.29 -25.17 7.04
N PHE A 306 14.57 -24.70 8.03
CA PHE A 306 13.33 -23.94 7.88
C PHE A 306 13.54 -22.51 8.36
N ALA A 307 13.22 -21.55 7.51
CA ALA A 307 13.20 -20.13 7.83
C ALA A 307 11.76 -19.66 7.96
N MET A 308 11.48 -18.80 8.95
CA MET A 308 10.16 -18.19 9.12
C MET A 308 10.26 -16.71 9.46
N LYS A 309 9.45 -15.91 8.78
CA LYS A 309 9.27 -14.50 9.01
C LYS A 309 7.78 -14.17 9.13
N VAL A 310 7.48 -13.23 10.02
CA VAL A 310 6.14 -12.65 10.19
C VAL A 310 6.27 -11.13 10.26
N GLU A 311 5.29 -10.46 9.67
CA GLU A 311 5.18 -8.99 9.70
C GLU A 311 3.73 -8.58 9.92
N THR A 312 3.53 -7.42 10.54
CA THR A 312 2.23 -6.77 10.62
C THR A 312 2.22 -5.52 9.76
N HIS A 313 1.22 -5.41 8.88
CA HIS A 313 1.06 -4.27 7.99
C HIS A 313 -0.24 -3.50 8.30
N ASN A 314 -0.39 -3.10 9.57
CA ASN A 314 -1.63 -2.60 10.15
C ASN A 314 -1.98 -1.19 9.67
N SER A 315 -1.11 -0.21 9.93
CA SER A 315 -1.34 1.20 9.56
C SER A 315 -1.45 1.42 8.05
N PRO A 316 -0.55 0.84 7.21
CA PRO A 316 -0.71 0.93 5.76
C PRO A 316 -2.04 0.35 5.28
N SER A 317 -2.48 -0.78 5.83
CA SER A 317 -3.77 -1.40 5.48
C SER A 317 -5.00 -0.61 5.98
N ALA A 318 -4.85 0.19 7.03
CA ALA A 318 -5.91 1.11 7.46
C ALA A 318 -6.10 2.28 6.48
N LEU A 319 -5.02 2.75 5.86
CA LEU A 319 -5.00 3.89 4.93
C LEU A 319 -5.29 3.47 3.49
N ASP A 320 -4.61 2.44 3.01
CA ASP A 320 -4.82 1.80 1.70
C ASP A 320 -4.90 0.28 1.87
N PRO A 321 -6.10 -0.26 2.08
CA PRO A 321 -6.29 -1.67 2.42
C PRO A 321 -5.71 -2.66 1.40
N TYR A 322 -5.80 -2.34 0.12
CA TYR A 322 -5.27 -3.18 -0.95
C TYR A 322 -3.73 -3.12 -1.00
N GLY A 323 -3.17 -1.94 -1.17
CA GLY A 323 -1.73 -1.75 -1.29
C GLY A 323 -0.97 -2.10 0.00
N GLY A 324 -1.55 -1.77 1.17
CA GLY A 324 -0.99 -2.12 2.46
C GLY A 324 -0.89 -3.62 2.69
N ALA A 325 -1.94 -4.38 2.37
CA ALA A 325 -1.95 -5.83 2.52
C ALA A 325 -1.09 -6.54 1.46
N LEU A 326 -1.11 -6.07 0.22
CA LEU A 326 -0.23 -6.55 -0.85
C LEU A 326 1.25 -6.42 -0.44
N THR A 327 1.64 -5.26 0.08
CA THR A 327 3.00 -5.03 0.58
C THR A 327 3.33 -5.95 1.76
N GLY A 328 2.37 -6.23 2.64
CA GLY A 328 2.55 -7.18 3.75
C GLY A 328 2.96 -8.57 3.27
N ILE A 329 2.23 -9.15 2.32
CA ILE A 329 2.55 -10.46 1.73
C ILE A 329 3.89 -10.44 0.99
N VAL A 330 4.10 -9.47 0.12
CA VAL A 330 5.34 -9.38 -0.67
C VAL A 330 6.55 -9.12 0.24
N GLY A 331 6.38 -8.36 1.32
CA GLY A 331 7.43 -8.07 2.29
C GLY A 331 7.95 -9.34 2.98
N VAL A 332 7.07 -10.18 3.52
CA VAL A 332 7.49 -11.43 4.19
C VAL A 332 8.04 -12.47 3.21
N ASN A 333 7.55 -12.49 1.96
CA ASN A 333 8.13 -13.35 0.91
C ASN A 333 9.56 -12.91 0.59
N ARG A 334 9.82 -11.60 0.49
CA ARG A 334 11.18 -11.07 0.25
C ARG A 334 12.13 -11.36 1.40
N ASP A 335 11.67 -11.30 2.65
CA ASP A 335 12.49 -11.63 3.81
C ASP A 335 12.96 -13.08 3.79
N ILE A 336 12.11 -14.00 3.38
CA ILE A 336 12.51 -15.41 3.21
C ILE A 336 13.49 -15.57 2.03
N ILE A 337 13.24 -14.94 0.89
CA ILE A 337 14.15 -14.97 -0.26
C ILE A 337 15.52 -14.37 0.12
N GLY A 338 15.51 -13.28 0.89
CA GLY A 338 16.71 -12.61 1.35
C GLY A 338 17.42 -13.29 2.54
N CYS A 339 16.83 -14.30 3.16
CA CYS A 339 17.37 -14.97 4.34
C CYS A 339 18.48 -15.96 3.97
N GLY A 340 19.64 -15.83 4.60
CA GLY A 340 20.77 -16.72 4.37
C GLY A 340 21.17 -16.85 2.89
N MET A 341 21.42 -18.05 2.45
CA MET A 341 21.74 -18.42 1.07
C MET A 341 20.82 -19.54 0.57
N ALA A 342 20.18 -19.31 -0.60
CA ALA A 342 19.31 -20.29 -1.28
C ALA A 342 18.00 -20.66 -0.53
N SER A 343 17.45 -19.74 0.26
CA SER A 343 16.14 -19.93 0.87
C SER A 343 15.03 -19.79 -0.18
N LYS A 344 14.03 -20.70 -0.13
CA LYS A 344 12.87 -20.74 -1.02
C LYS A 344 11.59 -20.65 -0.21
N PRO A 345 10.73 -19.64 -0.42
CA PRO A 345 9.40 -19.60 0.16
C PRO A 345 8.58 -20.83 -0.26
N VAL A 346 7.89 -21.47 0.69
CA VAL A 346 7.08 -22.69 0.43
C VAL A 346 5.67 -22.58 0.97
N LEU A 347 5.42 -21.66 1.92
CA LEU A 347 4.10 -21.45 2.50
C LEU A 347 3.90 -20.02 2.98
N ASN A 348 2.63 -19.58 2.96
CA ASN A 348 2.18 -18.40 3.71
C ASN A 348 1.20 -18.81 4.82
N THR A 349 1.14 -18.01 5.87
CA THR A 349 0.15 -18.11 6.96
C THR A 349 -0.27 -16.69 7.35
N ASP A 350 -1.59 -16.44 7.46
CA ASP A 350 -2.10 -15.09 7.61
C ASP A 350 -3.15 -15.02 8.72
N VAL A 351 -3.06 -14.00 9.57
CA VAL A 351 -4.07 -13.71 10.59
C VAL A 351 -4.54 -12.28 10.47
N PHE A 352 -5.86 -12.11 10.36
CA PHE A 352 -6.47 -10.80 10.22
C PHE A 352 -7.48 -10.55 11.34
N CYS A 353 -7.45 -9.33 11.90
CA CYS A 353 -8.48 -8.86 12.81
C CYS A 353 -9.07 -7.55 12.29
N PHE A 354 -10.38 -7.51 12.18
CA PHE A 354 -11.13 -6.35 11.69
C PHE A 354 -12.28 -6.02 12.63
N ALA A 355 -12.77 -4.78 12.58
CA ALA A 355 -14.12 -4.52 13.03
C ALA A 355 -15.15 -5.19 12.11
N SER A 356 -16.38 -5.36 12.58
CA SER A 356 -17.44 -5.99 11.78
C SER A 356 -17.57 -5.36 10.40
N PRO A 357 -17.52 -6.14 9.30
CA PRO A 357 -17.73 -5.63 7.95
C PRO A 357 -19.15 -5.07 7.74
N TYR A 358 -20.05 -5.37 8.65
CA TYR A 358 -21.44 -4.89 8.69
C TYR A 358 -21.67 -3.79 9.72
N PHE A 359 -20.60 -3.14 10.18
CA PHE A 359 -20.66 -2.05 11.14
C PHE A 359 -21.59 -0.93 10.65
N LYS A 360 -22.51 -0.47 11.52
CA LYS A 360 -23.52 0.56 11.18
C LYS A 360 -23.40 1.82 12.03
N GLY A 361 -22.42 1.85 12.94
CA GLY A 361 -22.17 3.01 13.79
C GLY A 361 -21.52 4.16 13.03
N GLU A 362 -21.47 5.32 13.64
CA GLU A 362 -20.72 6.46 13.16
C GLU A 362 -19.22 6.18 13.25
N LEU A 363 -18.48 6.50 12.20
CA LEU A 363 -17.03 6.34 12.16
C LEU A 363 -16.35 7.67 12.51
N PRO A 364 -15.25 7.65 13.26
CA PRO A 364 -14.39 8.82 13.39
C PRO A 364 -13.98 9.37 12.03
N PRO A 365 -13.77 10.70 11.91
CA PRO A 365 -13.37 11.33 10.65
C PRO A 365 -12.12 10.67 10.06
N LYS A 366 -12.09 10.56 8.74
CA LYS A 366 -10.98 9.99 7.95
C LYS A 366 -10.76 8.47 8.07
N LEU A 367 -11.56 7.75 8.84
CA LEU A 367 -11.49 6.28 8.86
C LEU A 367 -12.30 5.69 7.72
N LEU A 368 -11.74 4.65 7.10
CA LEU A 368 -12.45 3.85 6.11
C LEU A 368 -13.43 2.88 6.80
N HIS A 369 -14.56 2.62 6.16
CA HIS A 369 -15.52 1.66 6.67
C HIS A 369 -14.89 0.25 6.80
N PRO A 370 -15.11 -0.47 7.92
CA PRO A 370 -14.50 -1.79 8.16
C PRO A 370 -14.73 -2.80 7.02
N GLY A 371 -15.92 -2.81 6.42
CA GLY A 371 -16.20 -3.65 5.25
C GLY A 371 -15.35 -3.29 4.02
N ARG A 372 -14.96 -2.03 3.85
CA ARG A 372 -14.03 -1.60 2.81
C ARG A 372 -12.61 -2.08 3.11
N ILE A 373 -12.15 -1.93 4.36
CA ILE A 373 -10.84 -2.41 4.81
C ILE A 373 -10.74 -3.92 4.61
N PHE A 374 -11.71 -4.69 5.11
CA PHE A 374 -11.76 -6.14 4.98
C PHE A 374 -11.64 -6.61 3.51
N ARG A 375 -12.45 -6.05 2.61
CA ARG A 375 -12.41 -6.43 1.18
C ARG A 375 -11.11 -6.02 0.49
N GLY A 376 -10.57 -4.86 0.83
CA GLY A 376 -9.30 -4.39 0.28
C GLY A 376 -8.13 -5.27 0.71
N VAL A 377 -8.04 -5.60 2.00
CA VAL A 377 -7.02 -6.51 2.55
C VAL A 377 -7.15 -7.90 1.93
N HIS A 378 -8.35 -8.47 1.90
CA HIS A 378 -8.58 -9.78 1.26
C HIS A 378 -8.11 -9.80 -0.19
N ARG A 379 -8.43 -8.74 -0.96
CA ARG A 379 -7.99 -8.66 -2.35
C ARG A 379 -6.46 -8.53 -2.46
N GLY A 380 -5.81 -7.69 -1.64
CA GLY A 380 -4.36 -7.50 -1.66
C GLY A 380 -3.61 -8.79 -1.34
N VAL A 381 -4.04 -9.52 -0.30
CA VAL A 381 -3.47 -10.82 0.06
C VAL A 381 -3.70 -11.87 -1.04
N LYS A 382 -4.91 -11.93 -1.59
CA LYS A 382 -5.25 -12.84 -2.69
C LYS A 382 -4.37 -12.59 -3.91
N ASP A 383 -4.26 -11.35 -4.36
CA ASP A 383 -3.49 -11.01 -5.56
C ASP A 383 -1.99 -11.24 -5.32
N GLY A 384 -1.43 -10.79 -4.18
CA GLY A 384 -0.02 -11.01 -3.83
C GLY A 384 0.35 -12.48 -3.65
N GLY A 385 -0.54 -13.27 -3.04
CA GLY A 385 -0.36 -14.72 -2.89
C GLY A 385 -0.41 -15.46 -4.23
N ASN A 386 -1.43 -15.18 -5.05
CA ASN A 386 -1.60 -15.81 -6.36
C ASN A 386 -0.45 -15.46 -7.33
N GLU A 387 -0.02 -14.21 -7.37
CA GLU A 387 1.08 -13.78 -8.24
C GLU A 387 2.44 -14.33 -7.78
N SER A 388 2.63 -14.53 -6.47
CA SER A 388 3.83 -15.18 -5.92
C SER A 388 3.86 -16.70 -6.13
N GLY A 389 2.72 -17.34 -6.33
CA GLY A 389 2.59 -18.79 -6.46
C GLY A 389 2.88 -19.55 -5.15
N ILE A 390 2.87 -18.88 -3.99
CA ILE A 390 3.12 -19.47 -2.68
C ILE A 390 1.77 -19.77 -2.01
N PRO A 391 1.50 -21.03 -1.61
CA PRO A 391 0.22 -21.39 -1.03
C PRO A 391 0.03 -20.83 0.38
N VAL A 392 -1.16 -20.33 0.70
CA VAL A 392 -1.59 -20.05 2.07
C VAL A 392 -2.08 -21.36 2.70
N VAL A 393 -1.31 -21.88 3.64
CA VAL A 393 -1.57 -23.23 4.24
C VAL A 393 -2.55 -23.16 5.40
N ASN A 394 -2.58 -22.04 6.13
CA ASN A 394 -3.55 -21.79 7.18
C ASN A 394 -3.71 -20.29 7.42
N GLY A 395 -4.69 -19.96 8.23
CA GLY A 395 -4.93 -18.59 8.68
C GLY A 395 -6.23 -18.47 9.47
N SER A 396 -6.51 -17.27 9.91
CA SER A 396 -7.75 -16.99 10.62
C SER A 396 -8.17 -15.53 10.45
N ILE A 397 -9.47 -15.29 10.55
CA ILE A 397 -10.07 -13.96 10.50
C ILE A 397 -10.96 -13.79 11.73
N TYR A 398 -10.70 -12.72 12.48
CA TYR A 398 -11.47 -12.36 13.67
C TYR A 398 -12.15 -11.00 13.49
N PHE A 399 -13.34 -10.86 14.05
CA PHE A 399 -14.09 -9.61 14.02
C PHE A 399 -14.36 -9.13 15.44
N ASP A 400 -13.84 -7.93 15.76
CA ASP A 400 -14.09 -7.23 17.02
C ASP A 400 -14.05 -5.72 16.76
N ASN A 401 -15.05 -4.98 17.24
CA ASN A 401 -15.15 -3.54 16.98
C ASN A 401 -14.02 -2.71 17.61
N ARG A 402 -13.20 -3.26 18.47
CA ARG A 402 -11.95 -2.62 18.92
C ARG A 402 -10.94 -2.37 17.80
N TYR A 403 -11.06 -3.08 16.67
CA TYR A 403 -10.24 -2.89 15.48
C TYR A 403 -10.80 -1.85 14.49
N ILE A 404 -11.75 -1.01 14.89
CA ILE A 404 -12.33 0.03 14.03
C ILE A 404 -11.28 1.02 13.51
N GLY A 405 -10.37 1.47 14.37
CA GLY A 405 -9.35 2.47 14.03
C GLY A 405 -8.14 1.89 13.29
N LYS A 406 -7.80 0.64 13.57
CA LYS A 406 -6.64 -0.03 12.99
C LYS A 406 -6.85 -1.55 12.96
N PRO A 407 -6.88 -2.17 11.76
CA PRO A 407 -6.93 -3.63 11.66
C PRO A 407 -5.62 -4.26 12.11
N LEU A 408 -5.63 -5.54 12.44
CA LEU A 408 -4.44 -6.38 12.42
C LEU A 408 -4.36 -7.05 11.05
N VAL A 409 -3.27 -6.84 10.34
CA VAL A 409 -2.93 -7.54 9.09
C VAL A 409 -1.58 -8.20 9.31
N PHE A 410 -1.62 -9.44 9.75
CA PHE A 410 -0.45 -10.26 10.06
C PHE A 410 -0.23 -11.22 8.91
N CYS A 411 0.93 -11.13 8.27
CA CYS A 411 1.37 -11.99 7.18
C CYS A 411 2.61 -12.77 7.61
N GLY A 412 2.66 -14.05 7.29
CA GLY A 412 3.79 -14.91 7.58
C GLY A 412 4.21 -15.73 6.37
N THR A 413 5.51 -15.97 6.25
CA THR A 413 6.08 -16.85 5.21
C THR A 413 7.06 -17.81 5.82
N GLY A 414 6.93 -19.09 5.48
CA GLY A 414 7.90 -20.13 5.75
C GLY A 414 8.66 -20.51 4.50
N GLY A 415 9.96 -20.82 4.64
CA GLY A 415 10.82 -21.23 3.55
C GLY A 415 11.73 -22.37 3.93
N LEU A 416 12.16 -23.13 2.93
CA LEU A 416 13.15 -24.18 3.07
C LEU A 416 14.48 -23.77 2.46
N MET A 417 15.58 -24.18 3.08
CA MET A 417 16.92 -23.95 2.58
C MET A 417 17.84 -25.14 2.94
N PRO A 418 18.87 -25.44 2.13
CA PRO A 418 19.82 -26.48 2.47
C PRO A 418 20.68 -26.08 3.66
N VAL A 419 21.19 -27.01 4.43
CA VAL A 419 22.14 -26.77 5.54
C VAL A 419 23.43 -26.15 5.02
N THR A 420 23.89 -26.58 3.85
CA THR A 420 25.12 -26.06 3.23
C THR A 420 24.93 -25.68 1.78
N VAL A 421 25.63 -24.62 1.35
CA VAL A 421 25.73 -24.18 -0.04
C VAL A 421 27.22 -24.01 -0.38
N ASN A 422 27.72 -24.77 -1.36
CA ASN A 422 29.13 -24.73 -1.75
C ASN A 422 30.10 -24.90 -0.57
N GLY A 423 29.78 -25.82 0.36
CA GLY A 423 30.60 -26.08 1.55
C GLY A 423 30.53 -25.04 2.66
N ARG A 424 29.64 -24.04 2.54
CA ARG A 424 29.41 -23.00 3.56
C ARG A 424 28.07 -23.20 4.24
N SER A 425 28.00 -22.88 5.53
CA SER A 425 26.71 -22.84 6.26
C SER A 425 25.75 -21.85 5.62
N SER A 426 24.61 -22.32 5.14
CA SER A 426 23.66 -21.50 4.37
C SER A 426 22.97 -20.40 5.18
N TRP A 427 22.85 -20.57 6.50
CA TRP A 427 22.28 -19.55 7.40
C TRP A 427 23.23 -18.41 7.75
N LYS A 428 24.49 -18.45 7.25
CA LYS A 428 25.48 -17.38 7.42
C LYS A 428 25.77 -16.75 6.07
N LYS A 429 25.43 -15.47 5.93
CA LYS A 429 25.81 -14.68 4.77
C LYS A 429 26.69 -13.50 5.23
N GLU A 430 27.72 -13.23 4.49
CA GLU A 430 28.68 -12.18 4.79
C GLU A 430 29.19 -11.60 3.47
N ALA A 431 28.98 -10.30 3.28
CA ALA A 431 29.54 -9.58 2.15
C ALA A 431 31.00 -9.22 2.46
N LYS A 432 31.89 -9.46 1.49
CA LYS A 432 33.32 -9.17 1.62
C LYS A 432 33.75 -8.12 0.60
N SER A 433 34.82 -7.40 0.93
CA SER A 433 35.43 -6.49 -0.03
C SER A 433 35.86 -7.22 -1.30
N GLY A 434 35.41 -6.76 -2.45
CA GLY A 434 35.62 -7.40 -3.76
C GLY A 434 34.45 -8.27 -4.25
N ASP A 435 33.41 -8.50 -3.43
CA ASP A 435 32.20 -9.17 -3.90
C ASP A 435 31.45 -8.29 -4.91
N LEU A 436 30.86 -8.93 -5.92
CA LEU A 436 30.06 -8.26 -6.94
C LEU A 436 28.64 -8.01 -6.43
N VAL A 437 28.14 -6.81 -6.61
CA VAL A 437 26.74 -6.45 -6.40
C VAL A 437 26.01 -6.57 -7.74
N ILE A 438 25.05 -7.49 -7.82
CA ILE A 438 24.27 -7.73 -9.03
C ILE A 438 22.82 -7.31 -8.76
N MET A 439 22.30 -6.40 -9.60
CA MET A 439 20.90 -5.98 -9.56
C MET A 439 20.20 -6.52 -10.82
N CYS A 440 19.09 -7.26 -10.60
CA CYS A 440 18.24 -7.81 -11.66
C CYS A 440 16.83 -7.23 -11.50
N GLY A 441 16.17 -6.90 -12.62
CA GLY A 441 14.80 -6.38 -12.63
C GLY A 441 14.32 -6.07 -14.04
#